data_5a08937fa0de9d9e4ca262fc0b6ffa52
#
_entry.id   5a08937fa0de9d9e4ca262fc0b6ffa52
#
_cell.length_a   1.000
_cell.length_b   1.000
_cell.length_c   1.000
_cell.angle_alpha   90.00
_cell.angle_beta   90.00
_cell.angle_gamma   90.00
#
_symmetry.space_group_name_H-M   'P 1'
#
loop_
_entity.id
_entity.type
_entity.pdbx_description
1 polymer ?
#
loop_
_entity_poly.entity_id
_entity_poly.type
_entity_poly.pdbx_seq_one_letter_code
_entity_poly.pdbx_strand_id
1 'polypeptide(L)'
;IILLGFGTERPDEVADLLELAERHPMRIPDTPLLGGTILTPDSISTRQEEIRQVSDLWADEQSRQLFRSLLEGKLSGDPKALMANTSPRSELLELLHLGPEESYLDLGAYRGDTIEEFLSLAQGSYRQITALEPDAHNYKKLQEAWGNSDRVTLLPYASWNAQTTLEFTGKGGRN
;
A
#
# COMPACT_ATOMS: atom_id res chain seq x y z
N ILE A 1 11.89 17.90 21.40
CA ILE A 1 11.49 16.83 20.46
C ILE A 1 9.97 16.92 20.29
N ILE A 2 9.50 16.95 19.05
CA ILE A 2 8.10 16.89 18.69
C ILE A 2 7.77 15.44 18.38
N LEU A 3 6.71 14.89 19.02
CA LEU A 3 6.15 13.59 18.68
C LEU A 3 4.89 13.79 17.85
N LEU A 4 4.87 13.24 16.64
CA LEU A 4 3.71 13.30 15.77
C LEU A 4 2.81 12.10 16.07
N GLY A 5 1.61 12.36 16.56
CA GLY A 5 0.62 11.34 16.97
C GLY A 5 -0.43 11.02 15.90
N PHE A 6 -0.27 11.52 14.68
CA PHE A 6 -1.16 11.24 13.55
C PHE A 6 -0.35 11.14 12.25
N GLY A 7 -0.90 10.44 11.28
CA GLY A 7 -0.38 10.38 9.92
C GLY A 7 -1.31 11.12 8.95
N THR A 8 -0.77 11.53 7.82
CA THR A 8 -1.53 12.10 6.72
C THR A 8 -0.98 11.57 5.39
N GLU A 9 -1.88 11.39 4.43
CA GLU A 9 -1.53 11.06 3.05
C GLU A 9 -1.63 12.28 2.11
N ARG A 10 -2.01 13.43 2.64
CA ARG A 10 -2.14 14.66 1.86
C ARG A 10 -0.77 15.26 1.58
N PRO A 11 -0.40 15.46 0.29
CA PRO A 11 0.94 15.92 -0.09
C PRO A 11 1.31 17.30 0.49
N ASP A 12 0.35 18.19 0.60
CA ASP A 12 0.50 19.51 1.21
C ASP A 12 0.86 19.42 2.71
N GLU A 13 0.13 18.61 3.46
CA GLU A 13 0.39 18.37 4.87
C GLU A 13 1.72 17.65 5.11
N VAL A 14 2.08 16.69 4.23
CA VAL A 14 3.39 16.01 4.30
C VAL A 14 4.52 17.01 4.07
N ALA A 15 4.38 17.94 3.10
CA ALA A 15 5.38 18.97 2.85
C ALA A 15 5.56 19.91 4.06
N ASP A 16 4.46 20.36 4.67
CA ASP A 16 4.48 21.19 5.88
C ASP A 16 5.16 20.46 7.06
N LEU A 17 4.89 19.17 7.24
CA LEU A 17 5.53 18.36 8.29
C LEU A 17 7.03 18.19 8.05
N LEU A 18 7.47 18.01 6.80
CA LEU A 18 8.89 17.92 6.46
C LEU A 18 9.61 19.26 6.69
N GLU A 19 8.99 20.39 6.31
CA GLU A 19 9.52 21.72 6.60
C GLU A 19 9.65 21.97 8.11
N LEU A 20 8.66 21.51 8.88
CA LEU A 20 8.71 21.59 10.34
C LEU A 20 9.85 20.72 10.92
N ALA A 21 10.05 19.51 10.34
CA ALA A 21 11.14 18.60 10.73
C ALA A 21 12.54 19.15 10.42
N GLU A 22 12.66 20.10 9.49
CA GLU A 22 13.93 20.80 9.25
C GLU A 22 14.31 21.76 10.36
N ARG A 23 13.30 22.38 10.97
CA ARG A 23 13.48 23.42 12.00
C ARG A 23 13.48 22.85 13.41
N HIS A 24 12.87 21.68 13.61
CA HIS A 24 12.69 21.07 14.93
C HIS A 24 13.00 19.57 14.93
N PRO A 25 13.64 19.05 16.00
CA PRO A 25 13.80 17.62 16.17
C PRO A 25 12.43 16.95 16.28
N MET A 26 12.02 16.26 15.23
CA MET A 26 10.74 15.56 15.13
C MET A 26 10.95 14.06 15.11
N ARG A 27 10.00 13.30 15.69
CA ARG A 27 9.92 11.86 15.60
C ARG A 27 8.48 11.44 15.29
N ILE A 28 8.34 10.48 14.39
CA ILE A 28 7.08 9.84 14.06
C ILE A 28 7.14 8.44 14.68
N PRO A 29 6.40 8.18 15.79
CA PRO A 29 6.39 6.85 16.35
C PRO A 29 5.76 5.86 15.37
N ASP A 30 6.33 4.66 15.28
CA ASP A 30 5.71 3.57 14.54
C ASP A 30 4.41 3.18 15.25
N THR A 31 3.28 3.41 14.59
CA THR A 31 1.97 3.05 15.12
C THR A 31 1.44 1.87 14.30
N PRO A 32 1.07 0.75 14.94
CA PRO A 32 0.56 -0.40 14.22
C PRO A 32 -0.79 -0.06 13.57
N LEU A 33 -0.96 -0.44 12.33
CA LEU A 33 -2.26 -0.49 11.68
C LEU A 33 -3.00 -1.73 12.19
N LEU A 34 -4.19 -1.55 12.79
CA LEU A 34 -5.16 -2.61 13.09
C LEU A 34 -4.56 -3.90 13.72
N GLY A 35 -4.03 -3.79 14.93
CA GLY A 35 -3.62 -4.97 15.72
C GLY A 35 -2.22 -5.51 15.40
N GLY A 36 -1.46 -4.82 14.55
CA GLY A 36 -0.04 -5.11 14.36
C GLY A 36 0.79 -4.78 15.60
N THR A 37 1.98 -5.36 15.68
CA THR A 37 2.95 -5.04 16.72
C THR A 37 3.78 -3.83 16.34
N ILE A 38 4.05 -2.95 17.31
CA ILE A 38 4.98 -1.83 17.14
C ILE A 38 6.39 -2.39 16.88
N LEU A 39 7.09 -1.82 15.90
CA LEU A 39 8.49 -2.13 15.65
C LEU A 39 9.35 -1.51 16.76
N THR A 40 10.04 -2.35 17.51
CA THR A 40 10.93 -1.95 18.60
C THR A 40 12.31 -2.57 18.42
N PRO A 41 13.39 -2.03 19.04
CA PRO A 41 14.69 -2.68 19.04
C PRO A 41 14.63 -4.14 19.53
N ASP A 42 13.82 -4.41 20.55
CA ASP A 42 13.64 -5.77 21.08
C ASP A 42 12.96 -6.70 20.06
N SER A 43 11.93 -6.21 19.34
CA SER A 43 11.28 -7.01 18.30
C SER A 43 12.21 -7.32 17.13
N ILE A 44 13.09 -6.39 16.75
CA ILE A 44 14.13 -6.61 15.75
C ILE A 44 15.15 -7.63 16.26
N SER A 45 15.65 -7.47 17.48
CA SER A 45 16.62 -8.38 18.07
C SER A 45 16.09 -9.81 18.19
N THR A 46 14.85 -9.97 18.63
CA THR A 46 14.20 -11.28 18.80
C THR A 46 13.94 -11.97 17.45
N ARG A 47 13.67 -11.20 16.39
CA ARG A 47 13.32 -11.73 15.06
C ARG A 47 14.44 -11.54 14.03
N GLN A 48 15.68 -11.38 14.47
CA GLN A 48 16.80 -11.07 13.59
C GLN A 48 16.98 -12.08 12.46
N GLU A 49 16.82 -13.37 12.74
CA GLU A 49 16.95 -14.41 11.73
C GLU A 49 15.81 -14.37 10.68
N GLU A 50 14.56 -14.10 11.10
CA GLU A 50 13.44 -13.92 10.18
C GLU A 50 13.66 -12.69 9.28
N ILE A 51 14.13 -11.59 9.85
CA ILE A 51 14.45 -10.35 9.12
C ILE A 51 15.56 -10.60 8.10
N ARG A 52 16.58 -11.38 8.47
CA ARG A 52 17.66 -11.78 7.56
C ARG A 52 17.11 -12.61 6.40
N GLN A 53 16.28 -13.62 6.69
CA GLN A 53 15.64 -14.46 5.67
C GLN A 53 14.78 -13.64 4.71
N VAL A 54 13.99 -12.67 5.20
CA VAL A 54 13.23 -11.76 4.35
C VAL A 54 14.17 -10.88 3.50
N SER A 55 15.26 -10.38 4.09
CA SER A 55 16.25 -9.60 3.34
C SER A 55 16.88 -10.40 2.20
N ASP A 56 17.11 -11.70 2.40
CA ASP A 56 17.70 -12.58 1.41
C ASP A 56 16.75 -12.92 0.24
N LEU A 57 15.43 -12.70 0.41
CA LEU A 57 14.46 -12.86 -0.68
C LEU A 57 14.52 -11.75 -1.74
N TRP A 58 15.08 -10.60 -1.41
CA TRP A 58 15.20 -9.49 -2.36
C TRP A 58 16.22 -9.81 -3.45
N ALA A 59 15.84 -9.57 -4.70
CA ALA A 59 16.63 -9.96 -5.88
C ALA A 59 17.97 -9.22 -5.99
N ASP A 60 18.04 -7.98 -5.54
CA ASP A 60 19.21 -7.10 -5.72
C ASP A 60 19.62 -6.40 -4.42
N GLU A 61 20.85 -5.86 -4.42
CA GLU A 61 21.39 -5.18 -3.24
C GLU A 61 20.72 -3.85 -2.95
N GLN A 62 20.19 -3.15 -3.96
CA GLN A 62 19.45 -1.91 -3.76
C GLN A 62 18.17 -2.16 -2.96
N SER A 63 17.42 -3.21 -3.31
CA SER A 63 16.23 -3.63 -2.57
C SER A 63 16.55 -4.03 -1.13
N ARG A 64 17.69 -4.71 -0.89
CA ARG A 64 18.14 -5.05 0.47
C ARG A 64 18.52 -3.81 1.28
N GLN A 65 19.18 -2.84 0.65
CA GLN A 65 19.52 -1.57 1.30
C GLN A 65 18.26 -0.77 1.65
N LEU A 66 17.30 -0.70 0.72
CA LEU A 66 16.01 -0.06 0.96
C LEU A 66 15.28 -0.70 2.14
N PHE A 67 15.22 -2.04 2.19
CA PHE A 67 14.60 -2.76 3.30
C PHE A 67 15.24 -2.42 4.65
N ARG A 68 16.56 -2.39 4.74
CA ARG A 68 17.29 -1.98 5.96
C ARG A 68 16.99 -0.53 6.33
N SER A 69 17.05 0.39 5.37
CA SER A 69 16.76 1.81 5.59
C SER A 69 15.34 2.06 6.09
N LEU A 70 14.37 1.30 5.60
CA LEU A 70 12.99 1.37 6.09
C LEU A 70 12.85 0.90 7.53
N LEU A 71 13.53 -0.18 7.92
CA LEU A 71 13.55 -0.64 9.31
C LEU A 71 14.21 0.40 10.24
N GLU A 72 15.35 0.95 9.84
CA GLU A 72 16.06 2.01 10.58
C GLU A 72 15.19 3.28 10.69
N GLY A 73 14.56 3.70 9.60
CA GLY A 73 13.64 4.84 9.57
C GLY A 73 12.46 4.67 10.52
N LYS A 74 11.84 3.49 10.54
CA LYS A 74 10.75 3.16 11.45
C LYS A 74 11.21 3.14 12.92
N LEU A 75 12.37 2.56 13.22
CA LEU A 75 12.93 2.54 14.56
C LEU A 75 13.33 3.92 15.07
N SER A 76 13.94 4.73 14.21
CA SER A 76 14.37 6.10 14.57
C SER A 76 13.19 7.06 14.64
N GLY A 77 12.13 6.80 13.88
CA GLY A 77 11.01 7.72 13.70
C GLY A 77 11.41 9.03 13.02
N ASP A 78 12.55 9.06 12.33
CA ASP A 78 13.02 10.24 11.62
C ASP A 78 12.27 10.40 10.31
N PRO A 79 11.44 11.46 10.14
CA PRO A 79 10.66 11.66 8.92
C PRO A 79 11.55 11.83 7.68
N LYS A 80 12.74 12.40 7.82
CA LYS A 80 13.68 12.54 6.70
C LYS A 80 14.21 11.20 6.23
N ALA A 81 14.55 10.31 7.16
CA ALA A 81 15.01 8.96 6.84
C ALA A 81 13.91 8.15 6.15
N LEU A 82 12.65 8.31 6.54
CA LEU A 82 11.51 7.66 5.89
C LEU A 82 11.30 8.19 4.47
N MET A 83 11.37 9.50 4.28
CA MET A 83 11.15 10.13 2.96
C MET A 83 12.31 9.94 1.98
N ALA A 84 13.53 9.76 2.47
CA ALA A 84 14.72 9.56 1.63
C ALA A 84 14.64 8.32 0.72
N ASN A 85 13.75 7.40 1.03
CA ASN A 85 13.56 6.14 0.30
C ASN A 85 12.30 6.14 -0.58
N THR A 86 11.70 7.30 -0.84
CA THR A 86 10.53 7.39 -1.72
C THR A 86 10.96 7.66 -3.15
N SER A 87 10.33 6.98 -4.10
CA SER A 87 10.43 7.25 -5.53
C SER A 87 9.11 7.80 -6.04
N PRO A 88 9.13 8.68 -7.06
CA PRO A 88 7.89 9.09 -7.73
C PRO A 88 7.13 7.86 -8.26
N ARG A 89 5.81 7.84 -8.02
CA ARG A 89 4.96 6.73 -8.48
C ARG A 89 5.07 6.49 -9.99
N SER A 90 5.25 7.56 -10.78
CA SER A 90 5.43 7.47 -12.24
C SER A 90 6.62 6.60 -12.64
N GLU A 91 7.77 6.74 -11.95
CA GLU A 91 8.95 5.90 -12.23
C GLU A 91 8.68 4.42 -11.94
N LEU A 92 7.94 4.13 -10.87
CA LEU A 92 7.56 2.76 -10.53
C LEU A 92 6.63 2.16 -11.59
N LEU A 93 5.67 2.94 -12.08
CA LEU A 93 4.69 2.50 -13.06
C LEU A 93 5.32 2.27 -14.45
N GLU A 94 6.35 3.04 -14.82
CA GLU A 94 7.11 2.84 -16.06
C GLU A 94 7.82 1.48 -16.10
N LEU A 95 8.17 0.91 -14.95
CA LEU A 95 8.80 -0.41 -14.87
C LEU A 95 7.85 -1.57 -15.21
N LEU A 96 6.54 -1.36 -15.14
CA LEU A 96 5.56 -2.42 -15.33
C LEU A 96 5.43 -2.89 -16.79
N HIS A 97 5.79 -2.05 -17.77
CA HIS A 97 5.74 -2.38 -19.20
C HIS A 97 4.45 -3.08 -19.64
N LEU A 98 3.30 -2.55 -19.21
CA LEU A 98 2.01 -3.18 -19.45
C LEU A 98 1.69 -3.28 -20.95
N GLY A 99 1.22 -4.46 -21.37
CA GLY A 99 0.86 -4.78 -22.74
C GLY A 99 -0.64 -5.04 -22.92
N PRO A 100 -1.09 -5.28 -24.17
CA PRO A 100 -2.51 -5.49 -24.47
C PRO A 100 -3.09 -6.82 -23.96
N GLU A 101 -2.23 -7.76 -23.59
CA GLU A 101 -2.61 -9.10 -23.11
C GLU A 101 -2.61 -9.21 -21.57
N GLU A 102 -2.52 -8.08 -20.85
CA GLU A 102 -2.49 -8.08 -19.41
C GLU A 102 -3.79 -8.60 -18.80
N SER A 103 -3.65 -9.41 -17.75
CA SER A 103 -4.75 -9.81 -16.87
C SER A 103 -4.54 -9.14 -15.52
N TYR A 104 -5.48 -8.29 -15.12
CA TYR A 104 -5.41 -7.53 -13.90
C TYR A 104 -6.29 -8.14 -12.82
N LEU A 105 -5.74 -8.33 -11.62
CA LEU A 105 -6.46 -8.79 -10.43
C LEU A 105 -6.43 -7.70 -9.37
N ASP A 106 -7.59 -7.19 -9.00
CA ASP A 106 -7.78 -6.16 -7.99
C ASP A 106 -8.39 -6.76 -6.72
N LEU A 107 -7.64 -6.75 -5.63
CA LEU A 107 -8.04 -7.32 -4.35
C LEU A 107 -8.40 -6.20 -3.36
N GLY A 108 -9.65 -5.75 -3.39
CA GLY A 108 -10.14 -4.59 -2.65
C GLY A 108 -10.34 -3.40 -3.58
N ALA A 109 -11.14 -3.61 -4.62
CA ALA A 109 -11.30 -2.67 -5.73
C ALA A 109 -12.08 -1.39 -5.38
N TYR A 110 -12.63 -1.29 -4.18
CA TYR A 110 -13.41 -0.13 -3.71
C TYR A 110 -14.49 0.27 -4.74
N ARG A 111 -14.30 1.35 -5.45
CA ARG A 111 -15.22 1.84 -6.49
C ARG A 111 -14.63 1.76 -7.90
N GLY A 112 -13.45 1.16 -8.05
CA GLY A 112 -12.78 0.95 -9.31
C GLY A 112 -11.74 2.02 -9.69
N ASP A 113 -11.26 2.81 -8.75
CA ASP A 113 -10.21 3.81 -8.95
C ASP A 113 -8.88 3.19 -9.41
N THR A 114 -8.53 2.02 -8.88
CA THR A 114 -7.36 1.24 -9.31
C THR A 114 -7.55 0.60 -10.69
N ILE A 115 -8.79 0.27 -11.06
CA ILE A 115 -9.12 -0.18 -12.44
C ILE A 115 -8.90 0.96 -13.43
N GLU A 116 -9.37 2.18 -13.11
CA GLU A 116 -9.14 3.37 -13.95
C GLU A 116 -7.66 3.66 -14.14
N GLU A 117 -6.87 3.58 -13.05
CA GLU A 117 -5.42 3.74 -13.12
C GLU A 117 -4.78 2.67 -14.02
N PHE A 118 -5.11 1.39 -13.81
CA PHE A 118 -4.63 0.30 -14.67
C PHE A 118 -4.95 0.54 -16.14
N LEU A 119 -6.17 0.92 -16.47
CA LEU A 119 -6.58 1.20 -17.85
C LEU A 119 -5.81 2.38 -18.46
N SER A 120 -5.53 3.39 -17.67
CA SER A 120 -4.69 4.51 -18.12
C SER A 120 -3.27 4.05 -18.47
N LEU A 121 -2.68 3.20 -17.64
CA LEU A 121 -1.34 2.64 -17.84
C LEU A 121 -1.27 1.64 -19.02
N ALA A 122 -2.29 0.79 -19.15
CA ALA A 122 -2.43 -0.17 -20.24
C ALA A 122 -2.96 0.45 -21.55
N GLN A 123 -3.10 1.79 -21.59
CA GLN A 123 -3.63 2.54 -22.75
C GLN A 123 -4.97 1.98 -23.26
N GLY A 124 -5.82 1.54 -22.34
CA GLY A 124 -7.13 0.95 -22.64
C GLY A 124 -7.09 -0.46 -23.22
N SER A 125 -5.95 -1.06 -23.40
CA SER A 125 -5.78 -2.41 -23.96
C SER A 125 -5.46 -3.41 -22.83
N TYR A 126 -6.30 -4.44 -22.68
CA TYR A 126 -6.10 -5.49 -21.68
C TYR A 126 -6.86 -6.76 -22.11
N ARG A 127 -6.50 -7.88 -21.54
CA ARG A 127 -7.17 -9.16 -21.77
C ARG A 127 -8.40 -9.30 -20.88
N GLN A 128 -8.24 -9.18 -19.56
CA GLN A 128 -9.32 -9.27 -18.59
C GLN A 128 -8.99 -8.57 -17.29
N ILE A 129 -10.01 -8.17 -16.54
CA ILE A 129 -9.92 -7.66 -15.18
C ILE A 129 -10.79 -8.52 -14.29
N THR A 130 -10.28 -8.90 -13.12
CA THR A 130 -11.05 -9.51 -12.03
C THR A 130 -10.90 -8.65 -10.80
N ALA A 131 -12.00 -8.16 -10.26
CA ALA A 131 -12.00 -7.24 -9.12
C ALA A 131 -12.86 -7.77 -7.97
N LEU A 132 -12.31 -7.77 -6.76
CA LEU A 132 -12.94 -8.19 -5.53
C LEU A 132 -13.22 -6.99 -4.63
N GLU A 133 -14.46 -6.87 -4.14
CA GLU A 133 -14.84 -5.85 -3.17
C GLU A 133 -15.88 -6.42 -2.19
N PRO A 134 -15.53 -6.59 -0.90
CA PRO A 134 -16.42 -7.21 0.08
C PRO A 134 -17.50 -6.27 0.63
N ASP A 135 -17.26 -4.94 0.64
CA ASP A 135 -18.26 -3.99 1.13
C ASP A 135 -19.41 -3.84 0.15
N ALA A 136 -20.63 -4.15 0.59
CA ALA A 136 -21.81 -4.15 -0.29
C ALA A 136 -22.13 -2.78 -0.91
N HIS A 137 -21.84 -1.67 -0.20
CA HIS A 137 -22.06 -0.33 -0.71
C HIS A 137 -21.05 0.02 -1.80
N ASN A 138 -19.78 -0.27 -1.57
CA ASN A 138 -18.71 -0.05 -2.55
C ASN A 138 -18.86 -0.98 -3.75
N TYR A 139 -19.18 -2.25 -3.52
CA TYR A 139 -19.44 -3.22 -4.59
C TYR A 139 -20.58 -2.76 -5.52
N LYS A 140 -21.65 -2.20 -4.96
CA LYS A 140 -22.74 -1.63 -5.78
C LYS A 140 -22.22 -0.51 -6.69
N LYS A 141 -21.37 0.38 -6.17
CA LYS A 141 -20.77 1.46 -6.96
C LYS A 141 -19.81 0.92 -8.02
N LEU A 142 -19.04 -0.09 -7.67
CA LEU A 142 -18.17 -0.79 -8.60
C LEU A 142 -18.98 -1.44 -9.74
N GLN A 143 -20.12 -2.07 -9.42
CA GLN A 143 -21.03 -2.63 -10.44
C GLN A 143 -21.67 -1.56 -11.32
N GLU A 144 -22.07 -0.41 -10.77
CA GLU A 144 -22.62 0.72 -11.54
C GLU A 144 -21.60 1.23 -12.57
N ALA A 145 -20.30 1.26 -12.20
CA ALA A 145 -19.23 1.75 -13.06
C ALA A 145 -18.75 0.72 -14.09
N TRP A 146 -18.58 -0.55 -13.70
CA TRP A 146 -17.84 -1.56 -14.46
C TRP A 146 -18.65 -2.82 -14.83
N GLY A 147 -19.87 -2.99 -14.29
CA GLY A 147 -20.67 -4.21 -14.45
C GLY A 147 -21.11 -4.52 -15.88
N ASN A 148 -21.06 -3.56 -16.78
CA ASN A 148 -21.43 -3.72 -18.20
C ASN A 148 -20.23 -3.97 -19.13
N SER A 149 -19.03 -4.14 -18.57
CA SER A 149 -17.81 -4.35 -19.34
C SER A 149 -17.57 -5.85 -19.58
N ASP A 150 -17.56 -6.30 -20.81
CA ASP A 150 -17.48 -7.73 -21.19
C ASP A 150 -16.22 -8.45 -20.67
N ARG A 151 -15.16 -7.70 -20.36
CA ARG A 151 -13.88 -8.24 -19.91
C ARG A 151 -13.58 -7.96 -18.44
N VAL A 152 -14.61 -7.53 -17.67
CA VAL A 152 -14.49 -7.24 -16.24
C VAL A 152 -15.36 -8.19 -15.45
N THR A 153 -14.76 -8.94 -14.54
CA THR A 153 -15.46 -9.82 -13.60
C THR A 153 -15.43 -9.21 -12.22
N LEU A 154 -16.58 -8.95 -11.64
CA LEU A 154 -16.74 -8.36 -10.30
C LEU A 154 -17.22 -9.41 -9.32
N LEU A 155 -16.54 -9.53 -8.17
CA LEU A 155 -16.82 -10.53 -7.14
C LEU A 155 -17.03 -9.87 -5.77
N PRO A 156 -18.17 -10.15 -5.09
CA PRO A 156 -18.46 -9.58 -3.76
C PRO A 156 -17.76 -10.36 -2.65
N TYR A 157 -16.44 -10.51 -2.76
CA TYR A 157 -15.63 -11.29 -1.83
C TYR A 157 -14.43 -10.51 -1.32
N ALA A 158 -13.96 -10.84 -0.10
CA ALA A 158 -12.64 -10.47 0.39
C ALA A 158 -11.60 -11.51 -0.04
N SER A 159 -10.37 -11.07 -0.24
CA SER A 159 -9.22 -11.98 -0.35
C SER A 159 -8.80 -12.44 1.05
N TRP A 160 -8.58 -13.75 1.21
CA TRP A 160 -8.13 -14.34 2.47
C TRP A 160 -7.25 -15.57 2.20
N ASN A 161 -6.56 -16.04 3.23
CA ASN A 161 -5.67 -17.21 3.13
C ASN A 161 -6.39 -18.58 3.26
N ALA A 162 -7.71 -18.56 3.46
CA ALA A 162 -8.55 -19.75 3.55
C ALA A 162 -9.98 -19.43 3.12
N GLN A 163 -10.69 -20.44 2.65
CA GLN A 163 -12.13 -20.30 2.38
C GLN A 163 -12.89 -20.26 3.71
N THR A 164 -13.41 -19.08 4.05
CA THR A 164 -14.14 -18.83 5.30
C THR A 164 -15.12 -17.68 5.14
N THR A 165 -15.95 -17.47 6.14
CA THR A 165 -16.81 -16.30 6.25
C THR A 165 -16.28 -15.43 7.38
N LEU A 166 -15.98 -14.16 7.07
CA LEU A 166 -15.55 -13.16 8.04
C LEU A 166 -16.69 -12.16 8.26
N GLU A 167 -16.85 -11.71 9.50
CA GLU A 167 -17.70 -10.55 9.78
C GLU A 167 -16.99 -9.29 9.31
N PHE A 168 -17.60 -8.58 8.39
CA PHE A 168 -17.07 -7.36 7.82
C PHE A 168 -17.96 -6.16 8.21
N THR A 169 -17.41 -5.28 9.02
CA THR A 169 -18.09 -4.03 9.41
C THR A 169 -17.73 -2.92 8.43
N GLY A 170 -18.33 -2.97 7.25
CA GLY A 170 -18.15 -1.93 6.23
C GLY A 170 -18.80 -0.61 6.66
N LYS A 171 -17.99 0.45 6.73
CA LYS A 171 -18.49 1.83 6.90
C LYS A 171 -18.46 2.62 5.60
N GLY A 172 -18.32 1.95 4.44
CA GLY A 172 -18.31 2.58 3.11
C GLY A 172 -17.08 3.44 2.81
N GLY A 173 -16.07 3.45 3.67
CA GLY A 173 -14.79 4.16 3.46
C GLY A 173 -13.69 3.23 2.93
N ARG A 174 -12.53 3.81 2.60
CA ARG A 174 -11.29 3.04 2.48
C ARG A 174 -10.91 2.58 3.89
N ASN A 175 -10.79 1.30 4.11
CA ASN A 175 -10.33 0.70 5.36
C ASN A 175 -8.86 0.36 5.26
#